data_02e472ee3bc0cd424d4d8612b7b5aba9
#
_entry.id   02e472ee3bc0cd424d4d8612b7b5aba9
#
_cell.length_a   1.000
_cell.length_b   1.000
_cell.length_c   1.000
_cell.angle_alpha   90.00
_cell.angle_beta   90.00
_cell.angle_gamma   90.00
#
_symmetry.space_group_name_H-M   'P 1'
#
loop_
_entity.id
_entity.type
_entity.pdbx_description
1 polymer ?
#
loop_
_entity_poly.entity_id
_entity_poly.type
_entity_poly.pdbx_seq_one_letter_code
_entity_poly.pdbx_strand_id
1 'polypeptide(L)'
;MFYGGVLGDRLVVKTDLQRLKGNPQGIVWVNVQGRQVNDNLNINEAEAKKVVELAVRAANAYPDVSIGIVTPFRHQAEKINSLIPANYADRIEANTVHKYQGDEKDIMIYSLVVTTNSPDRKIYWIDNIVPNLVNVAVTRAKSTLCVVGNLDYVLNHSRQNQPLGYLARYNNGK
;
A
#
# COMPACT_ATOMS: atom_id res chain seq x y z
N MET A 1 -10.41 -0.06 -12.40
CA MET A 1 -11.57 0.77 -12.08
C MET A 1 -12.00 0.39 -10.67
N PHE A 2 -11.74 1.24 -9.72
CA PHE A 2 -12.18 1.06 -8.34
C PHE A 2 -13.70 1.29 -8.30
N TYR A 3 -14.38 0.77 -7.33
CA TYR A 3 -15.87 0.66 -7.25
C TYR A 3 -16.72 1.83 -7.79
N GLY A 4 -16.18 3.02 -7.96
CA GLY A 4 -16.90 4.17 -8.52
C GLY A 4 -17.43 3.99 -9.96
N GLY A 5 -16.83 3.09 -10.74
CA GLY A 5 -17.28 2.82 -12.13
C GLY A 5 -18.44 1.84 -12.25
N VAL A 6 -18.69 1.04 -11.19
CA VAL A 6 -19.78 0.04 -11.20
C VAL A 6 -21.01 0.52 -10.42
N LEU A 7 -20.81 1.39 -9.42
CA LEU A 7 -21.85 1.85 -8.51
C LEU A 7 -22.32 3.29 -8.78
N GLY A 8 -21.81 3.92 -9.84
CA GLY A 8 -22.11 5.33 -10.12
C GLY A 8 -21.56 6.26 -9.01
N ASP A 9 -21.80 7.54 -9.10
CA ASP A 9 -21.26 8.64 -8.29
C ASP A 9 -21.64 8.62 -6.79
N ARG A 10 -21.86 7.45 -6.18
CA ARG A 10 -22.41 7.33 -4.83
C ARG A 10 -21.48 6.73 -3.78
N LEU A 11 -20.17 6.74 -3.97
CA LEU A 11 -19.24 6.49 -2.88
C LEU A 11 -19.21 7.71 -1.95
N VAL A 12 -20.05 7.68 -0.93
CA VAL A 12 -20.02 8.67 0.14
C VAL A 12 -18.88 8.33 1.07
N VAL A 13 -17.83 9.15 1.05
CA VAL A 13 -16.75 9.09 2.04
C VAL A 13 -17.32 9.52 3.39
N LYS A 14 -17.55 8.56 4.29
CA LYS A 14 -18.07 8.82 5.65
C LYS A 14 -16.96 9.14 6.68
N THR A 15 -15.75 9.33 6.23
CA THR A 15 -14.61 9.62 7.12
C THR A 15 -14.75 11.03 7.69
N ASP A 16 -14.66 11.16 9.00
CA ASP A 16 -14.53 12.47 9.65
C ASP A 16 -13.16 13.06 9.31
N LEU A 17 -13.16 13.99 8.38
CA LEU A 17 -11.96 14.66 7.89
C LEU A 17 -11.27 15.50 8.99
N GLN A 18 -11.98 15.84 10.09
CA GLN A 18 -11.39 16.60 11.20
C GLN A 18 -10.40 15.74 12.00
N ARG A 19 -10.62 14.43 12.11
CA ARG A 19 -9.68 13.48 12.74
C ARG A 19 -8.33 13.43 12.03
N LEU A 20 -8.29 13.85 10.78
CA LEU A 20 -7.15 13.73 9.89
C LEU A 20 -6.57 15.11 9.52
N LYS A 21 -6.92 16.14 10.27
CA LYS A 21 -6.47 17.52 10.06
C LYS A 21 -4.94 17.58 10.09
N GLY A 22 -4.35 17.97 8.95
CA GLY A 22 -2.89 18.00 8.75
C GLY A 22 -2.28 16.73 8.18
N ASN A 23 -3.06 15.66 7.99
CA ASN A 23 -2.63 14.44 7.35
C ASN A 23 -2.80 14.53 5.82
N PRO A 24 -1.87 14.01 5.01
CA PRO A 24 -2.11 13.91 3.57
C PRO A 24 -3.30 13.02 3.31
N GLN A 25 -4.33 13.56 2.66
CA GLN A 25 -5.53 12.83 2.29
C GLN A 25 -5.42 12.29 0.86
N GLY A 26 -6.00 11.12 0.62
CA GLY A 26 -6.02 10.50 -0.68
C GLY A 26 -4.86 9.52 -0.89
N ILE A 27 -4.37 9.46 -2.13
CA ILE A 27 -3.31 8.51 -2.50
C ILE A 27 -1.98 9.24 -2.56
N VAL A 28 -0.98 8.71 -1.85
CA VAL A 28 0.40 9.19 -1.84
C VAL A 28 1.31 8.06 -2.29
N TRP A 29 2.23 8.34 -3.21
CA TRP A 29 3.25 7.38 -3.61
C TRP A 29 4.62 7.78 -3.05
N VAL A 30 5.26 6.86 -2.34
CA VAL A 30 6.64 6.98 -1.87
C VAL A 30 7.53 6.09 -2.74
N ASN A 31 8.31 6.73 -3.62
CA ASN A 31 9.17 6.00 -4.54
C ASN A 31 10.38 5.39 -3.81
N VAL A 32 10.52 4.08 -3.91
CA VAL A 32 11.64 3.30 -3.37
C VAL A 32 12.22 2.42 -4.46
N GLN A 33 13.45 2.71 -4.85
CA GLN A 33 14.19 1.92 -5.85
C GLN A 33 15.00 0.79 -5.17
N GLY A 34 14.32 -0.06 -4.42
CA GLY A 34 14.94 -1.23 -3.80
C GLY A 34 15.18 -2.38 -4.79
N ARG A 35 15.83 -3.42 -4.31
CA ARG A 35 15.98 -4.69 -5.03
C ARG A 35 15.23 -5.78 -4.29
N GLN A 36 14.58 -6.65 -5.04
CA GLN A 36 14.01 -7.86 -4.48
C GLN A 36 15.14 -8.83 -4.12
N VAL A 37 15.16 -9.28 -2.87
CA VAL A 37 16.09 -10.29 -2.39
C VAL A 37 15.45 -11.65 -2.65
N ASN A 38 16.03 -12.48 -3.47
CA ASN A 38 15.57 -13.81 -3.82
C ASN A 38 14.19 -13.85 -4.50
N ASP A 39 14.12 -14.38 -5.69
CA ASP A 39 12.90 -14.47 -6.51
C ASP A 39 11.76 -15.25 -5.86
N ASN A 40 12.08 -16.20 -4.97
CA ASN A 40 11.10 -17.07 -4.34
C ASN A 40 10.50 -16.49 -3.06
N LEU A 41 11.21 -15.58 -2.37
CA LEU A 41 10.75 -15.03 -1.09
C LEU A 41 9.91 -13.77 -1.23
N ASN A 42 10.01 -13.07 -2.37
CA ASN A 42 9.27 -11.82 -2.60
C ASN A 42 9.49 -10.79 -1.47
N ILE A 43 10.75 -10.52 -1.12
CA ILE A 43 11.14 -9.55 -0.11
C ILE A 43 11.88 -8.40 -0.80
N ASN A 44 11.50 -7.16 -0.46
CA ASN A 44 12.23 -5.94 -0.77
C ASN A 44 12.58 -5.24 0.56
N GLU A 45 13.82 -5.40 1.00
CA GLU A 45 14.25 -4.89 2.31
C GLU A 45 14.25 -3.37 2.41
N ALA A 46 14.64 -2.68 1.34
CA ALA A 46 14.62 -1.21 1.31
C ALA A 46 13.19 -0.69 1.48
N GLU A 47 12.24 -1.34 0.82
CA GLU A 47 10.84 -1.03 0.92
C GLU A 47 10.27 -1.36 2.30
N ALA A 48 10.61 -2.53 2.86
CA ALA A 48 10.19 -2.91 4.21
C ALA A 48 10.65 -1.91 5.27
N LYS A 49 11.92 -1.46 5.22
CA LYS A 49 12.45 -0.42 6.12
C LYS A 49 11.70 0.90 5.97
N LYS A 50 11.43 1.31 4.72
CA LYS A 50 10.71 2.56 4.44
C LYS A 50 9.26 2.53 4.92
N VAL A 51 8.59 1.41 4.76
CA VAL A 51 7.23 1.18 5.24
C VAL A 51 7.17 1.32 6.77
N VAL A 52 8.10 0.69 7.50
CA VAL A 52 8.16 0.81 8.97
C VAL A 52 8.47 2.24 9.41
N GLU A 53 9.43 2.91 8.76
CA GLU A 53 9.72 4.33 9.02
C GLU A 53 8.48 5.21 8.91
N LEU A 54 7.72 5.04 7.81
CA LEU A 54 6.49 5.81 7.56
C LEU A 54 5.39 5.51 8.59
N ALA A 55 5.22 4.22 8.94
CA ALA A 55 4.23 3.80 9.93
C ALA A 55 4.55 4.36 11.33
N VAL A 56 5.81 4.29 11.76
CA VAL A 56 6.26 4.85 13.05
C VAL A 56 6.11 6.37 13.06
N ARG A 57 6.47 7.06 11.99
CA ARG A 57 6.26 8.52 11.87
C ARG A 57 4.78 8.89 11.98
N ALA A 58 3.91 8.15 11.30
CA ALA A 58 2.46 8.36 11.37
C ALA A 58 1.93 8.09 12.79
N ALA A 59 2.38 7.02 13.45
CA ALA A 59 2.01 6.70 14.81
C ALA A 59 2.39 7.77 15.83
N ASN A 60 3.54 8.42 15.63
CA ASN A 60 4.00 9.52 16.49
C ASN A 60 3.26 10.83 16.21
N ALA A 61 3.02 11.12 14.93
CA ALA A 61 2.34 12.36 14.54
C ALA A 61 0.84 12.35 14.88
N TYR A 62 0.22 11.17 14.87
CA TYR A 62 -1.23 10.99 15.01
C TYR A 62 -1.53 9.86 16.03
N PRO A 63 -1.53 10.15 17.35
CA PRO A 63 -1.71 9.13 18.38
C PRO A 63 -3.03 8.35 18.27
N ASP A 64 -4.09 8.98 17.79
CA ASP A 64 -5.45 8.42 17.72
C ASP A 64 -5.79 7.77 16.37
N VAL A 65 -4.84 7.80 15.41
CA VAL A 65 -5.06 7.28 14.05
C VAL A 65 -4.67 5.81 13.97
N SER A 66 -5.57 5.01 13.40
CA SER A 66 -5.31 3.60 13.13
C SER A 66 -4.44 3.44 11.87
N ILE A 67 -3.40 2.59 11.96
CA ILE A 67 -2.43 2.37 10.89
C ILE A 67 -2.41 0.88 10.54
N GLY A 68 -2.52 0.59 9.25
CA GLY A 68 -2.37 -0.75 8.72
C GLY A 68 -1.30 -0.81 7.64
N ILE A 69 -0.58 -1.92 7.58
CA ILE A 69 0.37 -2.20 6.51
C ILE A 69 -0.11 -3.43 5.78
N VAL A 70 -0.20 -3.34 4.46
CA VAL A 70 -0.64 -4.44 3.61
C VAL A 70 0.33 -4.69 2.46
N THR A 71 0.53 -5.94 2.12
CA THR A 71 1.37 -6.36 0.99
C THR A 71 0.78 -7.60 0.30
N PRO A 72 1.01 -7.81 -1.00
CA PRO A 72 0.61 -9.03 -1.69
C PRO A 72 1.35 -10.28 -1.20
N PHE A 73 2.51 -10.12 -0.55
CA PHE A 73 3.44 -11.21 -0.30
C PHE A 73 3.65 -11.49 1.18
N ARG A 74 3.45 -12.75 1.58
CA ARG A 74 3.56 -13.21 2.96
C ARG A 74 4.94 -12.90 3.58
N HIS A 75 6.01 -13.25 2.89
CA HIS A 75 7.36 -13.04 3.44
C HIS A 75 7.72 -11.55 3.59
N GLN A 76 7.15 -10.68 2.75
CA GLN A 76 7.29 -9.24 2.94
C GLN A 76 6.57 -8.78 4.22
N ALA A 77 5.37 -9.28 4.49
CA ALA A 77 4.66 -8.96 5.73
C ALA A 77 5.44 -9.44 6.97
N GLU A 78 5.98 -10.67 6.93
CA GLU A 78 6.82 -11.22 7.98
C GLU A 78 8.09 -10.37 8.19
N LYS A 79 8.74 -9.95 7.09
CA LYS A 79 9.92 -9.06 7.14
C LYS A 79 9.58 -7.70 7.76
N ILE A 80 8.47 -7.08 7.34
CA ILE A 80 8.03 -5.80 7.90
C ILE A 80 7.78 -5.95 9.40
N ASN A 81 7.03 -6.98 9.83
CA ASN A 81 6.74 -7.21 11.25
C ASN A 81 8.01 -7.40 12.08
N SER A 82 9.04 -8.06 11.53
CA SER A 82 10.33 -8.23 12.21
C SER A 82 11.10 -6.93 12.42
N LEU A 83 10.75 -5.86 11.69
CA LEU A 83 11.38 -4.54 11.76
C LEU A 83 10.60 -3.54 12.61
N ILE A 84 9.34 -3.85 12.96
CA ILE A 84 8.52 -2.96 13.80
C ILE A 84 9.11 -2.95 15.21
N PRO A 85 9.43 -1.76 15.78
CA PRO A 85 9.93 -1.69 17.15
C PRO A 85 8.87 -2.18 18.15
N ALA A 86 9.29 -2.87 19.20
CA ALA A 86 8.40 -3.53 20.16
C ALA A 86 7.35 -2.59 20.78
N ASN A 87 7.72 -1.33 21.01
CA ASN A 87 6.80 -0.32 21.56
C ASN A 87 5.69 0.13 20.59
N TYR A 88 5.71 -0.31 19.34
CA TYR A 88 4.67 -0.05 18.35
C TYR A 88 3.91 -1.31 17.92
N ALA A 89 4.28 -2.49 18.42
CA ALA A 89 3.71 -3.77 18.00
C ALA A 89 2.19 -3.86 18.23
N ASP A 90 1.66 -3.19 19.25
CA ASP A 90 0.22 -3.14 19.53
C ASP A 90 -0.55 -2.19 18.59
N ARG A 91 0.14 -1.30 17.87
CA ARG A 91 -0.46 -0.27 17.02
C ARG A 91 -0.22 -0.45 15.54
N ILE A 92 0.85 -1.14 15.19
CA ILE A 92 1.30 -1.32 13.80
C ILE A 92 1.47 -2.80 13.53
N GLU A 93 0.78 -3.30 12.54
CA GLU A 93 0.91 -4.68 12.09
C GLU A 93 0.91 -4.73 10.56
N ALA A 94 1.77 -5.57 9.99
CA ALA A 94 1.77 -5.86 8.57
C ALA A 94 1.11 -7.22 8.31
N ASN A 95 0.18 -7.23 7.37
CA ASN A 95 -0.51 -8.44 6.95
C ASN A 95 -0.59 -8.54 5.42
N THR A 96 -0.87 -9.75 4.95
CA THR A 96 -1.26 -9.92 3.55
C THR A 96 -2.67 -9.39 3.34
N VAL A 97 -2.95 -8.99 2.10
CA VAL A 97 -4.26 -8.47 1.70
C VAL A 97 -5.43 -9.37 2.14
N HIS A 98 -5.25 -10.69 2.10
CA HIS A 98 -6.28 -11.64 2.50
C HIS A 98 -6.65 -11.58 3.99
N LYS A 99 -5.72 -11.22 4.86
CA LYS A 99 -5.98 -11.08 6.30
C LYS A 99 -6.69 -9.77 6.66
N TYR A 100 -6.60 -8.75 5.80
CA TYR A 100 -7.27 -7.46 5.99
C TYR A 100 -8.72 -7.43 5.49
N GLN A 101 -9.34 -8.59 5.22
CA GLN A 101 -10.74 -8.63 4.81
C GLN A 101 -11.65 -8.21 5.96
N GLY A 102 -12.23 -7.02 5.85
CA GLY A 102 -13.20 -6.47 6.80
C GLY A 102 -12.64 -5.39 7.75
N ASP A 103 -11.35 -5.27 7.91
CA ASP A 103 -10.74 -4.29 8.82
C ASP A 103 -10.27 -3.04 8.06
N GLU A 104 -10.80 -1.87 8.41
CA GLU A 104 -10.45 -0.58 7.81
C GLU A 104 -9.53 0.20 8.74
N LYS A 105 -8.55 0.92 8.14
CA LYS A 105 -7.61 1.77 8.88
C LYS A 105 -7.67 3.21 8.36
N ASP A 106 -7.41 4.15 9.22
CA ASP A 106 -7.36 5.56 8.83
C ASP A 106 -6.23 5.80 7.81
N ILE A 107 -5.06 5.22 8.08
CA ILE A 107 -3.92 5.20 7.16
C ILE A 107 -3.62 3.76 6.78
N MET A 108 -3.59 3.49 5.47
CA MET A 108 -3.15 2.22 4.92
C MET A 108 -1.85 2.42 4.15
N ILE A 109 -0.82 1.65 4.49
CA ILE A 109 0.45 1.62 3.75
C ILE A 109 0.52 0.33 2.94
N TYR A 110 0.66 0.45 1.63
CA TYR A 110 0.75 -0.67 0.70
C TYR A 110 2.18 -0.88 0.23
N SER A 111 2.79 -2.00 0.65
CA SER A 111 4.14 -2.41 0.24
C SER A 111 4.06 -3.26 -1.02
N LEU A 112 4.60 -2.75 -2.14
CA LEU A 112 4.42 -3.33 -3.46
C LEU A 112 5.37 -4.50 -3.75
N VAL A 113 6.64 -4.39 -3.31
CA VAL A 113 7.76 -5.34 -3.50
C VAL A 113 8.34 -5.36 -4.92
N VAL A 114 7.50 -5.35 -5.95
CA VAL A 114 7.97 -5.48 -7.35
C VAL A 114 8.81 -4.28 -7.78
N THR A 115 9.94 -4.59 -8.43
CA THR A 115 10.95 -3.60 -8.84
C THR A 115 11.74 -4.10 -10.04
N THR A 116 12.74 -3.36 -10.50
CA THR A 116 13.49 -3.60 -11.76
C THR A 116 14.11 -4.99 -11.90
N ASN A 117 14.43 -5.67 -10.81
CA ASN A 117 14.90 -7.06 -10.84
C ASN A 117 13.82 -8.10 -10.56
N SER A 118 12.56 -7.69 -10.46
CA SER A 118 11.44 -8.63 -10.34
C SER A 118 11.12 -9.21 -11.72
N PRO A 119 10.77 -10.51 -11.80
CA PRO A 119 10.23 -11.06 -13.04
C PRO A 119 8.93 -10.34 -13.45
N ASP A 120 8.78 -10.02 -14.73
CA ASP A 120 7.59 -9.30 -15.26
C ASP A 120 6.27 -10.01 -14.94
N ARG A 121 6.30 -11.33 -14.80
CA ARG A 121 5.13 -12.12 -14.38
C ARG A 121 4.55 -11.70 -13.05
N LYS A 122 5.34 -11.05 -12.15
CA LYS A 122 4.86 -10.64 -10.81
C LYS A 122 3.97 -9.41 -10.89
N ILE A 123 4.37 -8.39 -11.62
CA ILE A 123 3.51 -7.22 -11.83
C ILE A 123 2.27 -7.61 -12.64
N TYR A 124 2.43 -8.48 -13.64
CA TYR A 124 1.30 -9.04 -14.38
C TYR A 124 0.33 -9.79 -13.45
N TRP A 125 0.86 -10.59 -12.51
CA TRP A 125 0.04 -11.31 -11.55
C TRP A 125 -0.78 -10.38 -10.67
N ILE A 126 -0.18 -9.32 -10.11
CA ILE A 126 -0.88 -8.33 -9.29
C ILE A 126 -1.97 -7.62 -10.09
N ASP A 127 -1.67 -7.21 -11.32
CA ASP A 127 -2.58 -6.40 -12.13
C ASP A 127 -3.71 -7.20 -12.80
N ASN A 128 -3.49 -8.48 -13.12
CA ASN A 128 -4.40 -9.22 -13.98
C ASN A 128 -4.97 -10.49 -13.32
N ILE A 129 -4.19 -11.16 -12.48
CA ILE A 129 -4.64 -12.42 -11.86
C ILE A 129 -5.31 -12.14 -10.52
N VAL A 130 -4.77 -11.20 -9.75
CA VAL A 130 -5.29 -10.85 -8.42
C VAL A 130 -5.52 -9.33 -8.26
N PRO A 131 -6.21 -8.68 -9.21
CA PRO A 131 -6.43 -7.23 -9.17
C PRO A 131 -7.17 -6.78 -7.90
N ASN A 132 -7.88 -7.71 -7.27
CA ASN A 132 -8.56 -7.47 -5.99
C ASN A 132 -7.59 -7.11 -4.86
N LEU A 133 -6.29 -7.49 -4.93
CA LEU A 133 -5.31 -7.13 -3.92
C LEU A 133 -5.11 -5.61 -3.83
N VAL A 134 -5.02 -4.96 -4.98
CA VAL A 134 -4.93 -3.48 -5.05
C VAL A 134 -6.25 -2.84 -4.60
N ASN A 135 -7.38 -3.38 -5.06
CA ASN A 135 -8.70 -2.89 -4.68
C ASN A 135 -8.94 -2.97 -3.17
N VAL A 136 -8.54 -4.07 -2.53
CA VAL A 136 -8.65 -4.22 -1.08
C VAL A 136 -7.79 -3.16 -0.37
N ALA A 137 -6.53 -2.97 -0.78
CA ALA A 137 -5.68 -1.94 -0.17
C ALA A 137 -6.32 -0.55 -0.26
N VAL A 138 -6.87 -0.19 -1.43
CA VAL A 138 -7.54 1.10 -1.65
C VAL A 138 -8.79 1.24 -0.78
N THR A 139 -9.63 0.20 -0.73
CA THR A 139 -10.92 0.25 -0.02
C THR A 139 -10.80 0.08 1.50
N ARG A 140 -9.64 -0.32 2.01
CA ARG A 140 -9.36 -0.40 3.46
C ARG A 140 -8.82 0.91 4.04
N ALA A 141 -8.39 1.84 3.20
CA ALA A 141 -7.93 3.16 3.64
C ALA A 141 -9.14 4.10 3.82
N LYS A 142 -9.40 4.53 5.06
CA LYS A 142 -10.47 5.52 5.33
C LYS A 142 -10.11 6.91 4.85
N SER A 143 -8.83 7.27 4.90
CA SER A 143 -8.35 8.60 4.59
C SER A 143 -7.16 8.59 3.65
N THR A 144 -6.11 7.88 3.99
CA THR A 144 -4.84 7.91 3.27
C THR A 144 -4.41 6.51 2.86
N LEU A 145 -4.19 6.34 1.56
CA LEU A 145 -3.45 5.21 1.02
C LEU A 145 -2.04 5.68 0.65
N CYS A 146 -1.03 5.14 1.34
CA CYS A 146 0.37 5.37 1.02
C CYS A 146 0.92 4.15 0.28
N VAL A 147 1.21 4.28 -1.00
CA VAL A 147 1.85 3.22 -1.79
C VAL A 147 3.37 3.39 -1.69
N VAL A 148 4.06 2.35 -1.29
CA VAL A 148 5.53 2.31 -1.20
C VAL A 148 6.04 1.30 -2.22
N GLY A 149 6.88 1.74 -3.14
CA GLY A 149 7.42 0.89 -4.19
C GLY A 149 8.06 1.66 -5.33
N ASN A 150 8.59 0.95 -6.31
CA ASN A 150 9.27 1.53 -7.46
C ASN A 150 8.26 2.08 -8.48
N LEU A 151 8.02 3.39 -8.40
CA LEU A 151 7.08 4.10 -9.26
C LEU A 151 7.45 3.99 -10.74
N ASP A 152 8.72 4.20 -11.06
CA ASP A 152 9.19 4.18 -12.46
C ASP A 152 9.00 2.78 -13.08
N TYR A 153 9.26 1.74 -12.30
CA TYR A 153 9.01 0.36 -12.74
C TYR A 153 7.53 0.14 -13.04
N VAL A 154 6.62 0.57 -12.15
CA VAL A 154 5.18 0.42 -12.36
C VAL A 154 4.69 1.22 -13.57
N LEU A 155 5.14 2.46 -13.74
CA LEU A 155 4.77 3.30 -14.89
C LEU A 155 5.16 2.67 -16.23
N ASN A 156 6.28 1.94 -16.27
CA ASN A 156 6.80 1.30 -17.48
C ASN A 156 6.20 -0.08 -17.76
N HIS A 157 5.71 -0.79 -16.74
CA HIS A 157 5.29 -2.20 -16.87
C HIS A 157 3.78 -2.43 -16.61
N SER A 158 3.07 -1.46 -16.02
CA SER A 158 1.63 -1.53 -15.82
C SER A 158 0.88 -0.54 -16.72
N ARG A 159 -0.18 -1.00 -17.36
CA ARG A 159 -1.00 -0.17 -18.26
C ARG A 159 -1.90 0.76 -17.46
N GLN A 160 -2.30 1.89 -18.07
CA GLN A 160 -3.16 2.89 -17.41
C GLN A 160 -4.50 2.34 -16.94
N ASN A 161 -5.05 1.36 -17.62
CA ASN A 161 -6.33 0.72 -17.29
C ASN A 161 -6.18 -0.43 -16.27
N GLN A 162 -4.98 -0.71 -15.79
CA GLN A 162 -4.70 -1.70 -14.76
C GLN A 162 -4.59 -1.04 -13.38
N PRO A 163 -4.91 -1.74 -12.29
CA PRO A 163 -4.97 -1.16 -10.95
C PRO A 163 -3.71 -0.43 -10.51
N LEU A 164 -2.54 -1.05 -10.64
CA LEU A 164 -1.26 -0.40 -10.28
C LEU A 164 -0.92 0.77 -11.19
N GLY A 165 -1.11 0.59 -12.50
CA GLY A 165 -0.86 1.64 -13.47
C GLY A 165 -1.76 2.86 -13.30
N TYR A 166 -3.01 2.65 -12.89
CA TYR A 166 -3.93 3.71 -12.54
C TYR A 166 -3.43 4.46 -11.27
N LEU A 167 -3.09 3.75 -10.20
CA LEU A 167 -2.58 4.33 -8.96
C LEU A 167 -1.31 5.15 -9.19
N ALA A 168 -0.37 4.61 -9.97
CA ALA A 168 0.90 5.28 -10.27
C ALA A 168 0.69 6.60 -11.02
N ARG A 169 -0.23 6.62 -11.97
CA ARG A 169 -0.51 7.82 -12.78
C ARG A 169 -1.40 8.84 -12.06
N TYR A 170 -2.28 8.38 -11.18
CA TYR A 170 -3.08 9.26 -10.34
C TYR A 170 -2.22 10.19 -9.49
N ASN A 171 -1.12 9.68 -8.94
CA ASN A 171 -0.20 10.47 -8.13
C ASN A 171 0.67 11.44 -8.94
N ASN A 172 0.97 11.11 -10.19
CA ASN A 172 1.81 11.95 -11.07
C ASN A 172 1.03 13.07 -11.79
N GLY A 173 -0.27 13.08 -11.70
CA GLY A 173 -1.14 14.09 -12.35
C GLY A 173 -1.50 15.29 -11.46
N LYS A 174 -0.84 15.43 -10.31
CA LYS A 174 -1.04 16.57 -9.39
C LYS A 174 0.11 17.54 -9.43
#